data_6a813dc0fec3f5b0834b866ef3d8ea6e
#
_entry.id   6a813dc0fec3f5b0834b866ef3d8ea6e
#
_cell.length_a   1.000
_cell.length_b   1.000
_cell.length_c   1.000
_cell.angle_alpha   90.00
_cell.angle_beta   90.00
_cell.angle_gamma   90.00
#
_symmetry.space_group_name_H-M   'P 1'
#
loop_
_entity.id
_entity.type
_entity.pdbx_description
1 polymer ?
#
loop_
_entity_poly.entity_id
_entity_poly.type
_entity_poly.pdbx_seq_one_letter_code
_entity_poly.pdbx_strand_id
1 'polypeptide(L)'
;RANPELADLVRIITPKVQAFEPGGEVAPGVQSQDTAGHTPGHVAYLIADGQNQLLYTGDLMHHWILSVEHPDWKVGYDDDQAAGLKARLDEVTALRNSGAHIYAYHFPFPGLGKVATREGRAMFISEAQSAKD
;
A
#
# COMPACT_ATOMS: atom_id res chain seq x y z
N ARG A 1 -10.10 -26.55 9.66
CA ARG A 1 -10.59 -26.46 11.06
C ARG A 1 -10.34 -25.04 11.52
N ALA A 2 -11.38 -24.34 12.04
CA ALA A 2 -11.20 -23.00 12.60
C ALA A 2 -10.20 -23.07 13.77
N ASN A 3 -9.23 -22.16 13.80
CA ASN A 3 -8.29 -22.04 14.92
C ASN A 3 -9.06 -21.46 16.12
N PRO A 4 -9.16 -22.18 17.27
CA PRO A 4 -9.91 -21.70 18.44
C PRO A 4 -9.36 -20.38 18.99
N GLU A 5 -8.03 -20.17 18.98
CA GLU A 5 -7.40 -18.95 19.45
C GLU A 5 -7.78 -17.73 18.57
N LEU A 6 -7.90 -17.95 17.26
CA LEU A 6 -8.36 -16.91 16.34
C LEU A 6 -9.84 -16.57 16.57
N ALA A 7 -10.68 -17.57 16.84
CA ALA A 7 -12.08 -17.36 17.14
C ALA A 7 -12.28 -16.53 18.43
N ASP A 8 -11.49 -16.80 19.47
CA ASP A 8 -11.50 -16.02 20.71
C ASP A 8 -11.02 -14.58 20.49
N LEU A 9 -9.95 -14.39 19.72
CA LEU A 9 -9.47 -13.06 19.35
C LEU A 9 -10.55 -12.27 18.61
N VAL A 10 -11.16 -12.85 17.59
CA VAL A 10 -12.27 -12.22 16.84
C VAL A 10 -13.40 -11.81 17.77
N ARG A 11 -13.83 -12.69 18.68
CA ARG A 11 -14.89 -12.39 19.67
C ARG A 11 -14.54 -11.19 20.57
N ILE A 12 -13.26 -11.05 20.97
CA ILE A 12 -12.80 -9.96 21.83
C ILE A 12 -12.74 -8.63 21.08
N ILE A 13 -12.28 -8.65 19.81
CA ILE A 13 -12.08 -7.41 19.05
C ILE A 13 -13.35 -6.92 18.36
N THR A 14 -14.26 -7.81 17.93
CA THR A 14 -15.47 -7.44 17.18
C THR A 14 -16.27 -6.29 17.80
N PRO A 15 -16.53 -6.23 19.12
CA PRO A 15 -17.25 -5.12 19.72
C PRO A 15 -16.51 -3.76 19.66
N LYS A 16 -15.22 -3.77 19.32
CA LYS A 16 -14.34 -2.57 19.26
C LYS A 16 -14.00 -2.15 17.83
N VAL A 17 -14.46 -2.92 16.84
CA VAL A 17 -14.17 -2.68 15.43
C VAL A 17 -15.36 -2.00 14.78
N GLN A 18 -15.08 -0.94 14.04
CA GLN A 18 -16.01 -0.34 13.10
C GLN A 18 -15.58 -0.70 11.68
N ALA A 19 -16.40 -1.48 10.99
CA ALA A 19 -16.18 -1.80 9.58
C ALA A 19 -16.49 -0.59 8.70
N PHE A 20 -15.80 -0.47 7.58
CA PHE A 20 -16.04 0.56 6.57
C PHE A 20 -15.92 -0.05 5.17
N GLU A 21 -16.53 0.61 4.19
CA GLU A 21 -16.34 0.29 2.77
C GLU A 21 -15.11 1.05 2.23
N PRO A 22 -14.25 0.40 1.43
CA PRO A 22 -13.10 1.07 0.81
C PRO A 22 -13.50 2.26 -0.07
N GLY A 23 -12.59 3.23 -0.21
CA GLY A 23 -12.77 4.40 -1.06
C GLY A 23 -13.29 5.64 -0.34
N GLY A 24 -13.59 5.53 0.98
CA GLY A 24 -14.05 6.63 1.82
C GLY A 24 -13.01 7.17 2.78
N GLU A 25 -13.29 8.35 3.35
CA GLU A 25 -12.52 8.91 4.45
C GLU A 25 -12.80 8.10 5.73
N VAL A 26 -11.74 7.60 6.37
CA VAL A 26 -11.82 6.77 7.58
C VAL A 26 -11.42 7.54 8.85
N ALA A 27 -10.68 8.62 8.67
CA ALA A 27 -10.34 9.60 9.70
C ALA A 27 -10.03 10.94 9.01
N PRO A 28 -10.09 12.09 9.70
CA PRO A 28 -9.75 13.37 9.11
C PRO A 28 -8.41 13.36 8.37
N GLY A 29 -8.42 13.61 7.07
CA GLY A 29 -7.23 13.58 6.20
C GLY A 29 -6.73 12.18 5.84
N VAL A 30 -7.44 11.10 6.19
CA VAL A 30 -7.07 9.72 5.86
C VAL A 30 -8.15 9.06 5.01
N GLN A 31 -7.86 8.83 3.75
CA GLN A 31 -8.74 8.15 2.81
C GLN A 31 -8.28 6.72 2.57
N SER A 32 -9.20 5.76 2.69
CA SER A 32 -8.94 4.37 2.27
C SER A 32 -9.04 4.25 0.76
N GLN A 33 -8.17 3.43 0.18
CA GLN A 33 -8.19 3.07 -1.24
C GLN A 33 -8.40 1.56 -1.35
N ASP A 34 -9.29 1.13 -2.24
CA ASP A 34 -9.50 -0.30 -2.48
C ASP A 34 -8.28 -0.87 -3.21
N THR A 35 -7.56 -1.70 -2.51
CA THR A 35 -6.40 -2.43 -3.01
C THR A 35 -6.53 -3.92 -2.73
N ALA A 36 -7.79 -4.43 -2.75
CA ALA A 36 -8.06 -5.84 -2.58
C ALA A 36 -7.26 -6.70 -3.56
N GLY A 37 -6.81 -7.85 -3.10
CA GLY A 37 -5.99 -8.78 -3.89
C GLY A 37 -5.02 -9.56 -3.02
N HIS A 38 -4.18 -8.89 -2.22
CA HIS A 38 -3.37 -9.57 -1.21
C HIS A 38 -4.27 -10.31 -0.21
N THR A 39 -5.29 -9.62 0.30
CA THR A 39 -6.45 -10.22 0.96
C THR A 39 -7.72 -9.58 0.38
N PRO A 40 -8.92 -10.22 0.53
CA PRO A 40 -10.17 -9.68 0.01
C PRO A 40 -10.54 -8.28 0.55
N GLY A 41 -10.10 -7.96 1.77
CA GLY A 41 -10.38 -6.66 2.41
C GLY A 41 -9.17 -5.74 2.50
N HIS A 42 -8.11 -5.99 1.73
CA HIS A 42 -6.92 -5.15 1.78
C HIS A 42 -7.21 -3.72 1.28
N VAL A 43 -6.71 -2.73 2.03
CA VAL A 43 -6.77 -1.31 1.66
C VAL A 43 -5.41 -0.66 1.86
N ALA A 44 -5.07 0.27 1.00
CA ALA A 44 -4.04 1.28 1.23
C ALA A 44 -4.68 2.54 1.83
N TYR A 45 -3.86 3.41 2.44
CA TYR A 45 -4.35 4.67 3.01
C TYR A 45 -3.61 5.85 2.41
N LEU A 46 -4.34 6.75 1.78
CA LEU A 46 -3.83 8.06 1.38
C LEU A 46 -4.03 9.05 2.54
N ILE A 47 -2.93 9.52 3.08
CA ILE A 47 -2.88 10.48 4.17
C ILE A 47 -2.53 11.84 3.56
N ALA A 48 -3.35 12.86 3.78
CA ALA A 48 -3.18 14.18 3.19
C ALA A 48 -3.24 15.30 4.23
N ASP A 49 -2.32 16.26 4.12
CA ASP A 49 -2.31 17.53 4.84
C ASP A 49 -1.98 18.65 3.84
N GLY A 50 -3.02 19.34 3.39
CA GLY A 50 -2.91 20.32 2.31
C GLY A 50 -2.41 19.69 1.01
N GLN A 51 -1.25 20.13 0.54
CA GLN A 51 -0.60 19.58 -0.67
C GLN A 51 0.31 18.38 -0.39
N ASN A 52 0.57 18.09 0.89
CA ASN A 52 1.39 16.95 1.26
C ASN A 52 0.55 15.68 1.24
N GLN A 53 1.02 14.67 0.52
CA GLN A 53 0.35 13.38 0.41
C GLN A 53 1.33 12.25 0.67
N LEU A 54 0.86 11.26 1.42
CA LEU A 54 1.58 10.03 1.73
C LEU A 54 0.65 8.84 1.51
N LEU A 55 1.05 7.92 0.65
CA LEU A 55 0.38 6.62 0.51
C LEU A 55 1.05 5.60 1.44
N TYR A 56 0.30 5.08 2.41
CA TYR A 56 0.66 3.88 3.16
C TYR A 56 0.14 2.65 2.43
N THR A 57 1.04 1.79 1.98
CA THR A 57 0.69 0.74 1.01
C THR A 57 0.19 -0.56 1.63
N GLY A 58 0.41 -0.79 2.92
CA GLY A 58 0.19 -2.13 3.49
C GLY A 58 0.94 -3.21 2.71
N ASP A 59 0.28 -4.35 2.50
CA ASP A 59 0.79 -5.51 1.76
C ASP A 59 0.53 -5.45 0.24
N LEU A 60 0.17 -4.28 -0.30
CA LEU A 60 0.13 -4.07 -1.75
C LEU A 60 1.53 -4.20 -2.37
N MET A 61 2.57 -3.80 -1.62
CA MET A 61 3.94 -3.73 -2.12
C MET A 61 4.92 -4.43 -1.17
N HIS A 62 5.50 -5.55 -1.60
CA HIS A 62 6.36 -6.41 -0.79
C HIS A 62 7.87 -6.20 -1.01
N HIS A 63 8.27 -5.54 -2.10
CA HIS A 63 9.68 -5.31 -2.40
C HIS A 63 9.85 -4.10 -3.30
N TRP A 64 10.75 -3.18 -2.94
CA TRP A 64 10.94 -1.90 -3.60
C TRP A 64 11.27 -1.98 -5.10
N ILE A 65 12.05 -2.99 -5.54
CA ILE A 65 12.31 -3.23 -6.96
C ILE A 65 11.10 -3.95 -7.58
N LEU A 66 10.73 -5.14 -7.05
CA LEU A 66 9.75 -6.00 -7.69
C LEU A 66 8.37 -5.35 -7.77
N SER A 67 7.96 -4.63 -6.73
CA SER A 67 6.64 -4.01 -6.69
C SER A 67 6.56 -2.67 -7.43
N VAL A 68 7.69 -1.95 -7.57
CA VAL A 68 7.70 -0.62 -8.21
C VAL A 68 8.20 -0.67 -9.64
N GLU A 69 9.31 -1.37 -9.91
CA GLU A 69 9.88 -1.44 -11.27
C GLU A 69 9.19 -2.48 -12.14
N HIS A 70 8.62 -3.52 -11.51
CA HIS A 70 7.90 -4.63 -12.15
C HIS A 70 6.51 -4.84 -11.54
N PRO A 71 5.65 -3.81 -11.50
CA PRO A 71 4.33 -3.90 -10.88
C PRO A 71 3.40 -4.89 -11.59
N ASP A 72 3.74 -5.28 -12.81
CA ASP A 72 3.07 -6.29 -13.65
C ASP A 72 3.43 -7.74 -13.29
N TRP A 73 4.35 -7.95 -12.36
CA TRP A 73 4.70 -9.29 -11.91
C TRP A 73 3.71 -9.79 -10.85
N LYS A 74 3.32 -11.05 -10.98
CA LYS A 74 2.44 -11.71 -10.01
C LYS A 74 3.18 -11.98 -8.71
N VAL A 75 2.47 -11.76 -7.62
CA VAL A 75 2.96 -12.05 -6.26
C VAL A 75 2.28 -13.32 -5.76
N GLY A 76 3.07 -14.30 -5.35
CA GLY A 76 2.56 -15.61 -4.90
C GLY A 76 1.83 -15.58 -3.57
N TYR A 77 1.91 -14.47 -2.84
CA TYR A 77 1.22 -14.26 -1.55
C TYR A 77 -0.15 -13.60 -1.69
N ASP A 78 -0.52 -13.16 -2.90
CA ASP A 78 -1.83 -12.55 -3.15
C ASP A 78 -2.88 -13.65 -3.25
N ASP A 79 -3.98 -13.55 -2.49
CA ASP A 79 -5.14 -14.45 -2.58
C ASP A 79 -5.81 -14.36 -3.95
N ASP A 80 -5.92 -13.13 -4.49
CA ASP A 80 -6.29 -12.85 -5.89
C ASP A 80 -5.14 -12.13 -6.59
N GLN A 81 -4.33 -12.90 -7.32
CA GLN A 81 -3.17 -12.38 -8.03
C GLN A 81 -3.52 -11.39 -9.14
N ALA A 82 -4.69 -11.50 -9.76
CA ALA A 82 -5.11 -10.58 -10.83
C ALA A 82 -5.54 -9.23 -10.24
N ALA A 83 -6.32 -9.25 -9.16
CA ALA A 83 -6.73 -8.04 -8.46
C ALA A 83 -5.52 -7.33 -7.82
N GLY A 84 -4.64 -8.05 -7.11
CA GLY A 84 -3.44 -7.49 -6.49
C GLY A 84 -2.47 -6.87 -7.51
N LEU A 85 -2.28 -7.53 -8.66
CA LEU A 85 -1.49 -6.99 -9.77
C LEU A 85 -2.12 -5.70 -10.32
N LYS A 86 -3.43 -5.69 -10.55
CA LYS A 86 -4.14 -4.49 -11.04
C LYS A 86 -4.01 -3.34 -10.06
N ALA A 87 -4.28 -3.56 -8.77
CA ALA A 87 -4.16 -2.54 -7.73
C ALA A 87 -2.73 -1.97 -7.68
N ARG A 88 -1.71 -2.80 -7.77
CA ARG A 88 -0.30 -2.39 -7.77
C ARG A 88 0.06 -1.54 -8.98
N LEU A 89 -0.39 -1.91 -10.18
CA LEU A 89 -0.19 -1.12 -11.41
C LEU A 89 -0.85 0.25 -11.30
N ASP A 90 -2.08 0.30 -10.82
CA ASP A 90 -2.84 1.55 -10.65
C ASP A 90 -2.14 2.47 -9.66
N GLU A 91 -1.71 1.96 -8.50
CA GLU A 91 -1.04 2.76 -7.47
C GLU A 91 0.35 3.23 -7.87
N VAL A 92 1.15 2.41 -8.52
CA VAL A 92 2.46 2.86 -9.05
C VAL A 92 2.26 3.98 -10.08
N THR A 93 1.23 3.88 -10.91
CA THR A 93 0.89 4.91 -11.89
C THR A 93 0.43 6.20 -11.21
N ALA A 94 -0.43 6.11 -10.20
CA ALA A 94 -0.91 7.26 -9.42
C ALA A 94 0.23 7.97 -8.68
N LEU A 95 1.13 7.22 -8.04
CA LEU A 95 2.29 7.75 -7.33
C LEU A 95 3.25 8.50 -8.26
N ARG A 96 3.50 7.96 -9.48
CA ARG A 96 4.33 8.63 -10.49
C ARG A 96 3.73 9.96 -10.96
N ASN A 97 2.41 10.02 -11.07
CA ASN A 97 1.71 11.20 -11.58
C ASN A 97 1.53 12.28 -10.50
N SER A 98 1.24 11.90 -9.27
CA SER A 98 1.00 12.83 -8.17
C SER A 98 2.28 13.35 -7.52
N GLY A 99 3.37 12.57 -7.54
CA GLY A 99 4.57 12.85 -6.76
C GLY A 99 4.37 12.70 -5.26
N ALA A 100 3.27 12.08 -4.82
CA ALA A 100 3.01 11.77 -3.42
C ALA A 100 4.14 10.92 -2.83
N HIS A 101 4.38 11.05 -1.53
CA HIS A 101 5.25 10.14 -0.82
C HIS A 101 4.61 8.77 -0.69
N ILE A 102 5.45 7.75 -0.62
CA ILE A 102 5.06 6.37 -0.33
C ILE A 102 5.71 5.94 0.99
N TYR A 103 4.95 5.26 1.83
CA TYR A 103 5.48 4.50 2.96
C TYR A 103 5.08 3.02 2.79
N ALA A 104 6.09 2.18 2.64
CA ALA A 104 5.96 0.74 2.49
C ALA A 104 6.91 0.05 3.47
N TYR A 105 6.38 -0.60 4.50
CA TYR A 105 7.19 -1.20 5.57
C TYR A 105 8.02 -2.41 5.14
N HIS A 106 7.73 -3.00 3.97
CA HIS A 106 8.56 -4.03 3.35
C HIS A 106 9.76 -3.49 2.57
N PHE A 107 9.85 -2.16 2.43
CA PHE A 107 10.97 -1.54 1.72
C PHE A 107 12.17 -1.32 2.66
N PRO A 108 13.39 -1.13 2.13
CA PRO A 108 14.54 -0.80 2.96
C PRO A 108 14.26 0.41 3.85
N PHE A 109 14.68 0.32 5.14
CA PHE A 109 14.47 1.40 6.11
C PHE A 109 14.92 2.77 5.56
N PRO A 110 14.13 3.83 5.75
CA PRO A 110 12.92 3.93 6.56
C PRO A 110 11.63 3.47 5.85
N GLY A 111 11.68 2.93 4.64
CA GLY A 111 10.51 2.56 3.83
C GLY A 111 9.75 3.76 3.26
N LEU A 112 10.26 4.96 3.49
CA LEU A 112 9.70 6.23 3.06
C LEU A 112 10.47 6.75 1.84
N GLY A 113 9.74 7.27 0.85
CA GLY A 113 10.34 7.82 -0.36
C GLY A 113 9.31 8.27 -1.38
N LYS A 114 9.71 8.28 -2.65
CA LYS A 114 8.85 8.61 -3.79
C LYS A 114 9.02 7.61 -4.91
N VAL A 115 8.01 7.54 -5.77
CA VAL A 115 8.11 6.81 -7.04
C VAL A 115 8.41 7.82 -8.14
N ALA A 116 9.61 7.72 -8.70
CA ALA A 116 10.06 8.56 -9.82
C ALA A 116 10.09 7.77 -11.13
N THR A 117 10.19 8.48 -12.24
CA THR A 117 10.47 7.89 -13.56
C THR A 117 11.94 8.08 -13.91
N ARG A 118 12.66 7.00 -14.16
CA ARG A 118 14.04 7.03 -14.66
C ARG A 118 14.13 6.10 -15.87
N GLU A 119 14.61 6.61 -16.99
CA GLU A 119 14.72 5.86 -18.25
C GLU A 119 13.41 5.16 -18.68
N GLY A 120 12.27 5.83 -18.44
CA GLY A 120 10.93 5.31 -18.78
C GLY A 120 10.34 4.31 -17.76
N ARG A 121 11.08 3.92 -16.72
CA ARG A 121 10.65 2.97 -15.69
C ARG A 121 10.31 3.67 -14.37
N ALA A 122 9.37 3.10 -13.63
CA ALA A 122 9.15 3.50 -12.26
C ALA A 122 10.32 3.04 -11.38
N MET A 123 10.75 3.87 -10.44
CA MET A 123 11.78 3.55 -9.46
C MET A 123 11.41 4.12 -8.11
N PHE A 124 11.67 3.39 -7.05
CA PHE A 124 11.59 3.90 -5.68
C PHE A 124 12.85 4.69 -5.33
N ILE A 125 12.67 5.93 -4.92
CA ILE A 125 13.74 6.80 -4.42
C ILE A 125 13.53 7.00 -2.94
N SER A 126 14.40 6.40 -2.13
CA SER A 126 14.32 6.50 -0.66
C SER A 126 14.66 7.90 -0.19
N GLU A 127 13.92 8.40 0.81
CA GLU A 127 14.25 9.65 1.51
C GLU A 127 15.66 9.62 2.14
N ALA A 128 16.11 8.47 2.63
CA ALA A 128 17.46 8.31 3.17
C ALA A 128 18.58 8.47 2.12
N GLN A 129 18.26 8.32 0.84
CA GLN A 129 19.19 8.55 -0.27
C GLN A 129 19.16 10.01 -0.74
N SER A 130 17.98 10.63 -0.75
CA SER A 130 17.81 12.04 -1.16
C SER A 130 18.48 13.03 -0.22
N ALA A 131 18.75 12.66 1.03
CA ALA A 131 19.41 13.52 2.01
C ALA A 131 20.96 13.54 1.88
N LYS A 132 21.53 12.79 0.92
CA LYS A 132 22.99 12.68 0.71
C LYS A 132 23.48 13.35 -0.56
N ASP A 133 22.56 13.82 -1.38
CA ASP A 133 22.81 14.60 -2.62
C ASP A 133 22.52 16.08 -2.38
#